data_3a52840e821775f0eb93ecc4fa9103ad
#
_entry.id   3a52840e821775f0eb93ecc4fa9103ad
#
_cell.length_a   1.000
_cell.length_b   1.000
_cell.length_c   1.000
_cell.angle_alpha   90.00
_cell.angle_beta   90.00
_cell.angle_gamma   90.00
#
_symmetry.space_group_name_H-M   'P 1'
#
loop_
_entity.id
_entity.type
_entity.pdbx_description
1 polymer ?
#
loop_
_entity_poly.entity_id
_entity_poly.type
_entity_poly.pdbx_seq_one_letter_code
_entity_poly.pdbx_strand_id
1 'polypeptide(L)'
;MSTVRIAGAPGARVSESAPLVVIGAGPVGLAAAANAADRGLPFVVLEAGPVAGAAVAEWAHVRLFSAWSELIDPTARKLLEATGWEAPDLTDYPSGDAWREEYLQPLADTLDARPVGEVRYGTRVVGVARKGRDRVVASGREAEPFVIHVVDADGGEGRVEASAVIDASGTWWQPNPLGSDGYPAVGEAAHADRIHYGIPDFRDPTVAARYAGKHVALAGKGASAQGVLVGLGRLAQEDPDTRVSWLLRRPSVGDAFGGGDNDQLPERGALGKQARQAAEGGHVTTVTQFRTSEVRAQADGRLTIVSTTGAEVTDVDEVAVVTGFRPDHSFLSEVRLDLDPVLGSVRALAAQIDPSFHSCGDVAPHGHRELAQPEANLFVVGMKSYGRAPSFLAMTGYEQARSVVAALDGDLEAADKVELVLPETGVCDGSGRFDDEVDIETGPVAGGCCGPAVPAGRSDFVSLETVTTRG
;
A
#
# COMPACT_ATOMS: atom_id res chain seq x y z
N MET A 1 0.91 -31.02 23.29
CA MET A 1 0.58 -30.63 21.90
C MET A 1 1.89 -30.35 21.22
N SER A 2 2.29 -31.21 20.28
CA SER A 2 3.59 -31.13 19.63
C SER A 2 3.57 -30.03 18.57
N THR A 3 4.41 -29.03 18.76
CA THR A 3 4.74 -28.03 17.72
C THR A 3 5.49 -28.76 16.59
N VAL A 4 4.84 -28.95 15.46
CA VAL A 4 5.50 -29.39 14.23
C VAL A 4 6.32 -28.20 13.73
N ARG A 5 7.63 -28.23 13.94
CA ARG A 5 8.57 -27.37 13.21
C ARG A 5 8.64 -27.91 11.79
N ILE A 6 8.10 -27.18 10.86
CA ILE A 6 8.37 -27.37 9.43
C ILE A 6 9.77 -26.76 9.22
N ALA A 7 10.80 -27.62 9.26
CA ALA A 7 12.10 -27.24 8.74
C ALA A 7 11.93 -27.16 7.21
N GLY A 8 12.01 -25.97 6.63
CA GLY A 8 12.04 -25.79 5.20
C GLY A 8 13.26 -26.55 4.65
N ALA A 9 13.00 -27.50 3.76
CA ALA A 9 14.07 -28.08 2.94
C ALA A 9 14.72 -26.94 2.12
N PRO A 10 16.05 -26.99 1.83
CA PRO A 10 16.67 -25.99 0.99
C PRO A 10 15.96 -26.02 -0.37
N GLY A 11 15.21 -24.97 -0.68
CA GLY A 11 14.56 -24.78 -1.97
C GLY A 11 15.58 -24.79 -3.11
N ALA A 12 15.13 -25.00 -4.33
CA ALA A 12 15.98 -24.93 -5.51
C ALA A 12 16.74 -23.58 -5.51
N ARG A 13 18.07 -23.65 -5.69
CA ARG A 13 18.90 -22.44 -5.74
C ARG A 13 18.55 -21.61 -6.97
N VAL A 14 18.60 -20.30 -6.83
CA VAL A 14 18.50 -19.37 -7.96
C VAL A 14 19.61 -19.69 -8.97
N SER A 15 19.27 -19.79 -10.25
CA SER A 15 20.19 -20.15 -11.34
C SER A 15 19.82 -19.37 -12.60
N GLU A 16 20.75 -19.28 -13.56
CA GLU A 16 20.50 -18.63 -14.86
C GLU A 16 19.32 -19.26 -15.63
N SER A 17 19.14 -20.58 -15.51
CA SER A 17 18.01 -21.28 -16.15
C SER A 17 16.67 -21.07 -15.46
N ALA A 18 16.68 -20.59 -14.21
CA ALA A 18 15.50 -20.25 -13.41
C ALA A 18 15.85 -19.09 -12.48
N PRO A 19 15.80 -17.85 -12.97
CA PRO A 19 16.17 -16.66 -12.19
C PRO A 19 15.19 -16.40 -11.03
N LEU A 20 15.56 -15.48 -10.16
CA LEU A 20 14.63 -14.82 -9.27
C LEU A 20 13.71 -13.92 -10.12
N VAL A 21 12.38 -14.07 -9.99
CA VAL A 21 11.43 -13.12 -10.58
C VAL A 21 10.90 -12.18 -9.52
N VAL A 22 11.04 -10.88 -9.80
CA VAL A 22 10.46 -9.79 -9.00
C VAL A 22 9.26 -9.22 -9.76
N ILE A 23 8.09 -9.18 -9.13
CA ILE A 23 6.86 -8.63 -9.73
C ILE A 23 6.69 -7.19 -9.27
N GLY A 24 6.84 -6.25 -10.20
CA GLY A 24 6.75 -4.81 -9.99
C GLY A 24 8.11 -4.12 -9.92
N ALA A 25 8.30 -3.07 -10.74
CA ALA A 25 9.46 -2.18 -10.73
C ALA A 25 9.21 -0.90 -9.90
N GLY A 26 8.48 -1.03 -8.79
CA GLY A 26 8.36 0.00 -7.77
C GLY A 26 9.58 0.04 -6.85
N PRO A 27 9.61 0.94 -5.86
CA PRO A 27 10.78 1.14 -4.98
C PRO A 27 11.28 -0.16 -4.34
N VAL A 28 10.38 -0.97 -3.78
CA VAL A 28 10.76 -2.22 -3.08
C VAL A 28 11.16 -3.33 -4.05
N GLY A 29 10.50 -3.41 -5.21
CA GLY A 29 10.89 -4.38 -6.24
C GLY A 29 12.27 -4.10 -6.82
N LEU A 30 12.58 -2.83 -7.10
CA LEU A 30 13.92 -2.43 -7.56
C LEU A 30 14.97 -2.62 -6.46
N ALA A 31 14.64 -2.40 -5.18
CA ALA A 31 15.54 -2.72 -4.07
C ALA A 31 15.81 -4.23 -3.97
N ALA A 32 14.80 -5.08 -4.18
CA ALA A 32 15.01 -6.53 -4.25
C ALA A 32 15.94 -6.94 -5.40
N ALA A 33 15.73 -6.35 -6.59
CA ALA A 33 16.59 -6.57 -7.74
C ALA A 33 18.02 -6.04 -7.51
N ALA A 34 18.19 -4.89 -6.83
CA ALA A 34 19.50 -4.35 -6.46
C ALA A 34 20.26 -5.28 -5.50
N ASN A 35 19.59 -5.81 -4.48
CA ASN A 35 20.16 -6.80 -3.58
C ASN A 35 20.51 -8.11 -4.29
N ALA A 36 19.71 -8.56 -5.26
CA ALA A 36 20.03 -9.72 -6.10
C ALA A 36 21.28 -9.43 -6.97
N ALA A 37 21.35 -8.27 -7.59
CA ALA A 37 22.49 -7.83 -8.40
C ALA A 37 23.79 -7.74 -7.60
N ASP A 38 23.77 -7.20 -6.38
CA ASP A 38 24.96 -7.08 -5.50
C ASP A 38 25.46 -8.47 -5.08
N ARG A 39 24.58 -9.46 -4.97
CA ARG A 39 24.90 -10.88 -4.67
C ARG A 39 25.20 -11.72 -5.92
N GLY A 40 25.10 -11.13 -7.11
CA GLY A 40 25.34 -11.86 -8.38
C GLY A 40 24.27 -12.90 -8.72
N LEU A 41 23.07 -12.81 -8.12
CA LEU A 41 21.96 -13.69 -8.42
C LEU A 41 21.27 -13.27 -9.72
N PRO A 42 20.99 -14.20 -10.66
CA PRO A 42 20.18 -13.90 -11.85
C PRO A 42 18.76 -13.48 -11.46
N PHE A 43 18.27 -12.39 -12.06
CA PHE A 43 16.93 -11.89 -11.79
C PHE A 43 16.24 -11.32 -13.03
N VAL A 44 14.90 -11.33 -13.00
CA VAL A 44 14.02 -10.65 -13.95
C VAL A 44 12.99 -9.85 -13.18
N VAL A 45 12.90 -8.55 -13.46
CA VAL A 45 11.83 -7.69 -12.96
C VAL A 45 10.73 -7.60 -14.00
N LEU A 46 9.48 -7.88 -13.62
CA LEU A 46 8.31 -7.79 -14.49
C LEU A 46 7.44 -6.60 -14.05
N GLU A 47 7.39 -5.57 -14.89
CA GLU A 47 6.60 -4.34 -14.63
C GLU A 47 5.44 -4.24 -15.63
N ALA A 48 4.24 -4.07 -15.10
CA ALA A 48 3.04 -3.93 -15.93
C ALA A 48 2.96 -2.59 -16.67
N GLY A 49 3.56 -1.56 -16.10
CA GLY A 49 3.62 -0.22 -16.69
C GLY A 49 4.77 -0.04 -17.68
N PRO A 50 4.80 1.10 -18.38
CA PRO A 50 5.79 1.38 -19.43
C PRO A 50 7.14 1.89 -18.88
N VAL A 51 7.24 2.19 -17.58
CA VAL A 51 8.41 2.79 -16.92
C VAL A 51 8.61 2.24 -15.50
N ALA A 52 9.80 2.42 -14.94
CA ALA A 52 10.03 2.15 -13.53
C ALA A 52 9.17 3.07 -12.66
N GLY A 53 8.62 2.51 -11.58
CA GLY A 53 7.74 3.27 -10.70
C GLY A 53 6.45 3.73 -11.37
N ALA A 54 5.87 2.94 -12.28
CA ALA A 54 4.64 3.32 -13.01
C ALA A 54 3.51 3.74 -12.05
N ALA A 55 3.35 3.09 -10.91
CA ALA A 55 2.39 3.51 -9.89
C ALA A 55 2.76 4.88 -9.27
N VAL A 56 4.06 5.20 -9.14
CA VAL A 56 4.53 6.50 -8.64
C VAL A 56 4.24 7.60 -9.67
N ALA A 57 4.32 7.29 -10.96
CA ALA A 57 3.99 8.22 -12.04
C ALA A 57 2.53 8.72 -11.97
N GLU A 58 1.59 7.90 -11.48
CA GLU A 58 0.18 8.29 -11.35
C GLU A 58 -0.05 9.39 -10.29
N TRP A 59 0.87 9.52 -9.32
CA TRP A 59 0.85 10.57 -8.30
C TRP A 59 2.15 11.38 -8.27
N ALA A 60 2.78 11.53 -9.41
CA ALA A 60 4.05 12.19 -9.64
C ALA A 60 4.14 13.60 -8.99
N HIS A 61 3.03 14.34 -9.00
CA HIS A 61 2.89 15.68 -8.44
C HIS A 61 2.90 15.74 -6.90
N VAL A 62 2.70 14.63 -6.21
CA VAL A 62 2.58 14.61 -4.75
C VAL A 62 3.96 14.68 -4.11
N ARG A 63 4.16 15.63 -3.19
CA ARG A 63 5.38 15.73 -2.37
C ARG A 63 5.33 14.67 -1.26
N LEU A 64 6.42 13.94 -1.10
CA LEU A 64 6.56 12.93 -0.06
C LEU A 64 6.86 13.58 1.30
N PHE A 65 6.58 12.83 2.36
CA PHE A 65 6.90 13.22 3.74
C PHE A 65 8.24 12.64 4.22
N SER A 66 8.80 11.70 3.46
CA SER A 66 10.11 11.10 3.68
C SER A 66 11.16 11.87 2.92
N ALA A 67 12.28 12.14 3.56
CA ALA A 67 13.44 12.74 2.92
C ALA A 67 14.14 11.72 2.01
N TRP A 68 14.99 12.19 1.10
CA TRP A 68 15.79 11.32 0.22
C TRP A 68 16.58 10.26 0.98
N SER A 69 17.09 10.58 2.18
CA SER A 69 17.79 9.62 3.04
C SER A 69 16.98 8.38 3.40
N GLU A 70 15.64 8.48 3.40
CA GLU A 70 14.70 7.40 3.72
C GLU A 70 14.17 6.70 2.46
N LEU A 71 14.36 7.31 1.30
CA LEU A 71 13.78 6.89 0.02
C LEU A 71 14.76 6.18 -0.90
N ILE A 72 16.05 6.18 -0.57
CA ILE A 72 17.13 5.54 -1.32
C ILE A 72 17.59 4.29 -0.56
N ASP A 73 17.45 3.12 -1.17
CA ASP A 73 17.98 1.87 -0.64
C ASP A 73 19.52 1.89 -0.62
N PRO A 74 20.20 1.50 0.48
CA PRO A 74 21.66 1.57 0.59
C PRO A 74 22.38 0.72 -0.46
N THR A 75 21.87 -0.46 -0.81
CA THR A 75 22.47 -1.33 -1.83
C THR A 75 22.28 -0.72 -3.22
N ALA A 76 21.09 -0.22 -3.52
CA ALA A 76 20.80 0.48 -4.77
C ALA A 76 21.70 1.73 -4.93
N ARG A 77 21.86 2.51 -3.87
CA ARG A 77 22.76 3.68 -3.86
C ARG A 77 24.19 3.30 -4.26
N LYS A 78 24.76 2.27 -3.64
CA LYS A 78 26.09 1.75 -3.96
C LYS A 78 26.23 1.37 -5.43
N LEU A 79 25.21 0.72 -6.00
CA LEU A 79 25.19 0.32 -7.41
C LEU A 79 25.11 1.52 -8.35
N LEU A 80 24.30 2.52 -8.02
CA LEU A 80 24.16 3.76 -8.79
C LEU A 80 25.44 4.62 -8.73
N GLU A 81 26.03 4.84 -7.56
CA GLU A 81 27.27 5.61 -7.40
C GLU A 81 28.41 5.00 -8.23
N ALA A 82 28.44 3.68 -8.41
CA ALA A 82 29.43 3.00 -9.27
C ALA A 82 29.26 3.33 -10.77
N THR A 83 28.12 3.87 -11.20
CA THR A 83 27.89 4.36 -12.57
C THR A 83 28.18 5.85 -12.75
N GLY A 84 28.55 6.55 -11.68
CA GLY A 84 28.74 8.00 -11.67
C GLY A 84 27.47 8.79 -11.34
N TRP A 85 26.42 8.12 -10.90
CA TRP A 85 25.20 8.79 -10.39
C TRP A 85 25.53 9.54 -9.09
N GLU A 86 25.04 10.76 -8.98
CA GLU A 86 25.17 11.58 -7.78
C GLU A 86 23.83 11.61 -7.03
N ALA A 87 23.89 11.33 -5.73
CA ALA A 87 22.70 11.39 -4.89
C ALA A 87 22.21 12.84 -4.75
N PRO A 88 20.90 13.08 -4.77
CA PRO A 88 20.33 14.37 -4.42
C PRO A 88 20.63 14.73 -2.96
N ASP A 89 20.31 15.97 -2.54
CA ASP A 89 20.45 16.35 -1.13
C ASP A 89 19.57 15.44 -0.26
N LEU A 90 20.21 14.63 0.58
CA LEU A 90 19.55 13.61 1.39
C LEU A 90 18.56 14.17 2.42
N THR A 91 18.60 15.46 2.69
CA THR A 91 17.71 16.15 3.62
C THR A 91 16.46 16.74 2.95
N ASP A 92 16.45 16.82 1.62
CA ASP A 92 15.30 17.30 0.86
C ASP A 92 14.20 16.27 0.73
N TYR A 93 12.97 16.75 0.50
CA TYR A 93 11.76 15.96 0.33
C TYR A 93 11.30 16.00 -1.14
N PRO A 94 11.43 14.90 -1.89
CA PRO A 94 11.08 14.88 -3.30
C PRO A 94 9.56 14.86 -3.55
N SER A 95 9.19 15.20 -4.78
CA SER A 95 7.91 14.77 -5.36
C SER A 95 7.99 13.32 -5.83
N GLY A 96 6.83 12.70 -6.13
CA GLY A 96 6.81 11.38 -6.76
C GLY A 96 7.57 11.36 -8.08
N ASP A 97 7.49 12.45 -8.85
CA ASP A 97 8.20 12.59 -10.14
C ASP A 97 9.72 12.64 -9.95
N ALA A 98 10.21 13.48 -9.04
CA ALA A 98 11.63 13.53 -8.70
C ALA A 98 12.15 12.16 -8.22
N TRP A 99 11.38 11.48 -7.34
CA TRP A 99 11.76 10.14 -6.88
C TRP A 99 11.87 9.14 -8.03
N ARG A 100 10.93 9.19 -8.99
CA ARG A 100 10.93 8.34 -10.17
C ARG A 100 12.09 8.66 -11.12
N GLU A 101 12.27 9.94 -11.47
CA GLU A 101 13.23 10.35 -12.51
C GLU A 101 14.68 10.37 -12.01
N GLU A 102 14.90 10.80 -10.78
CA GLU A 102 16.25 10.95 -10.23
C GLU A 102 16.78 9.67 -9.57
N TYR A 103 15.89 8.71 -9.22
CA TYR A 103 16.31 7.50 -8.53
C TYR A 103 15.77 6.20 -9.14
N LEU A 104 14.43 6.03 -9.26
CA LEU A 104 13.87 4.72 -9.64
C LEU A 104 14.22 4.33 -11.07
N GLN A 105 14.09 5.25 -12.03
CA GLN A 105 14.42 4.97 -13.43
C GLN A 105 15.93 4.75 -13.63
N PRO A 106 16.84 5.61 -13.12
CA PRO A 106 18.27 5.35 -13.16
C PRO A 106 18.68 4.01 -12.54
N LEU A 107 18.01 3.61 -11.44
CA LEU A 107 18.28 2.31 -10.83
C LEU A 107 17.83 1.15 -11.75
N ALA A 108 16.64 1.22 -12.32
CA ALA A 108 16.15 0.20 -13.24
C ALA A 108 17.05 0.06 -14.46
N ASP A 109 17.50 1.16 -15.05
CA ASP A 109 18.42 1.17 -16.19
C ASP A 109 19.78 0.56 -15.82
N THR A 110 20.28 0.86 -14.61
CA THR A 110 21.51 0.27 -14.08
C THR A 110 21.38 -1.23 -13.87
N LEU A 111 20.22 -1.70 -13.43
CA LEU A 111 19.93 -3.12 -13.18
C LEU A 111 19.78 -3.90 -14.49
N ASP A 112 19.09 -3.32 -15.49
CA ASP A 112 18.90 -3.92 -16.81
C ASP A 112 20.21 -4.04 -17.60
N ALA A 113 21.13 -3.13 -17.40
CA ALA A 113 22.47 -3.17 -18.02
C ALA A 113 23.39 -4.26 -17.43
N ARG A 114 22.98 -4.97 -16.38
CA ARG A 114 23.79 -6.03 -15.75
C ARG A 114 23.67 -7.35 -16.48
N PRO A 115 24.77 -8.12 -16.59
CA PRO A 115 24.74 -9.43 -17.28
C PRO A 115 23.76 -10.45 -16.67
N VAL A 116 23.44 -10.29 -15.38
CA VAL A 116 22.55 -11.20 -14.63
C VAL A 116 21.15 -10.62 -14.45
N GLY A 117 20.88 -9.41 -14.98
CA GLY A 117 19.64 -8.66 -14.76
C GLY A 117 18.83 -8.49 -16.03
N GLU A 118 17.52 -8.40 -15.87
CA GLU A 118 16.60 -8.01 -16.93
C GLU A 118 15.41 -7.26 -16.32
N VAL A 119 15.00 -6.12 -16.91
CA VAL A 119 13.80 -5.37 -16.54
C VAL A 119 12.84 -5.32 -17.73
N ARG A 120 11.68 -5.97 -17.61
CA ARG A 120 10.66 -6.04 -18.66
C ARG A 120 9.49 -5.13 -18.32
N TYR A 121 9.35 -4.06 -19.07
CA TYR A 121 8.20 -3.17 -19.01
C TYR A 121 7.03 -3.68 -19.86
N GLY A 122 5.84 -3.14 -19.63
CA GLY A 122 4.63 -3.53 -20.35
C GLY A 122 4.28 -5.01 -20.17
N THR A 123 4.77 -5.65 -19.11
CA THR A 123 4.65 -7.09 -18.88
C THR A 123 3.85 -7.33 -17.60
N ARG A 124 2.55 -7.55 -17.78
CA ARG A 124 1.62 -7.79 -16.66
C ARG A 124 1.60 -9.25 -16.26
N VAL A 125 1.89 -9.53 -14.99
CA VAL A 125 1.69 -10.86 -14.41
C VAL A 125 0.20 -11.10 -14.18
N VAL A 126 -0.31 -12.21 -14.72
CA VAL A 126 -1.73 -12.62 -14.62
C VAL A 126 -1.91 -13.94 -13.89
N GLY A 127 -0.83 -14.66 -13.60
CA GLY A 127 -0.88 -15.89 -12.82
C GLY A 127 0.51 -16.37 -12.39
N VAL A 128 0.59 -16.95 -11.21
CA VAL A 128 1.78 -17.63 -10.68
C VAL A 128 1.38 -19.02 -10.21
N ALA A 129 2.11 -20.04 -10.68
CA ALA A 129 1.88 -21.44 -10.33
C ALA A 129 3.20 -22.22 -10.26
N ARG A 130 3.17 -23.45 -9.73
CA ARG A 130 4.26 -24.39 -9.90
C ARG A 130 4.11 -25.15 -11.23
N LYS A 131 5.20 -25.36 -11.93
CA LYS A 131 5.22 -26.02 -13.23
C LYS A 131 4.55 -27.39 -13.18
N GLY A 132 3.44 -27.55 -13.90
CA GLY A 132 2.71 -28.80 -13.98
C GLY A 132 2.10 -29.30 -12.66
N ARG A 133 1.91 -28.43 -11.66
CA ARG A 133 1.37 -28.79 -10.35
C ARG A 133 0.20 -27.88 -10.00
N ASP A 134 -0.98 -28.47 -9.92
CA ASP A 134 -2.15 -27.85 -9.34
C ASP A 134 -1.90 -27.52 -7.84
N ARG A 135 -2.55 -26.48 -7.33
CA ARG A 135 -2.42 -26.02 -5.93
C ARG A 135 -2.66 -27.12 -4.89
N VAL A 136 -3.54 -28.08 -5.16
CA VAL A 136 -3.88 -29.17 -4.23
C VAL A 136 -2.81 -30.26 -4.19
N VAL A 137 -1.95 -30.36 -5.22
CA VAL A 137 -0.90 -31.37 -5.30
C VAL A 137 0.29 -30.99 -4.44
N ALA A 138 0.54 -31.73 -3.36
CA ALA A 138 1.68 -31.49 -2.47
C ALA A 138 2.94 -32.24 -2.90
N SER A 139 2.80 -33.50 -3.41
CA SER A 139 3.92 -34.33 -3.75
C SER A 139 4.80 -33.77 -4.88
N GLY A 140 6.08 -33.58 -4.62
CA GLY A 140 7.07 -33.08 -5.57
C GLY A 140 6.88 -31.59 -5.97
N ARG A 141 5.97 -30.86 -5.32
CA ARG A 141 5.65 -29.47 -5.66
C ARG A 141 6.84 -28.53 -5.48
N GLU A 142 7.58 -28.68 -4.39
CA GLU A 142 8.72 -27.80 -4.06
C GLU A 142 9.94 -27.99 -4.97
N ALA A 143 10.01 -29.13 -5.66
CA ALA A 143 11.08 -29.41 -6.62
C ALA A 143 10.83 -28.77 -8.00
N GLU A 144 9.59 -28.38 -8.29
CA GLU A 144 9.26 -27.75 -9.57
C GLU A 144 9.52 -26.23 -9.51
N PRO A 145 10.01 -25.62 -10.61
CA PRO A 145 10.12 -24.18 -10.71
C PRO A 145 8.73 -23.54 -10.70
N PHE A 146 8.68 -22.24 -10.43
CA PHE A 146 7.50 -21.44 -10.70
C PHE A 146 7.33 -21.22 -12.20
N VAL A 147 6.09 -21.09 -12.64
CA VAL A 147 5.70 -20.59 -13.96
C VAL A 147 4.85 -19.35 -13.74
N ILE A 148 5.35 -18.21 -14.22
CA ILE A 148 4.68 -16.93 -14.17
C ILE A 148 4.03 -16.70 -15.54
N HIS A 149 2.70 -16.58 -15.55
CA HIS A 149 1.93 -16.23 -16.73
C HIS A 149 1.89 -14.73 -16.90
N VAL A 150 2.22 -14.25 -18.07
CA VAL A 150 2.31 -12.83 -18.37
C VAL A 150 1.48 -12.47 -19.61
N VAL A 151 1.06 -11.22 -19.67
CA VAL A 151 0.45 -10.60 -20.85
C VAL A 151 1.22 -9.31 -21.12
N ASP A 152 1.68 -9.13 -22.36
CA ASP A 152 2.36 -7.92 -22.79
C ASP A 152 1.38 -6.78 -23.10
N ALA A 153 1.92 -5.61 -23.45
CA ALA A 153 1.12 -4.42 -23.75
C ALA A 153 0.22 -4.60 -24.99
N ASP A 154 0.57 -5.49 -25.91
CA ASP A 154 -0.17 -5.79 -27.14
C ASP A 154 -1.18 -6.93 -26.94
N GLY A 155 -1.27 -7.50 -25.73
CA GLY A 155 -2.14 -8.62 -25.38
C GLY A 155 -1.54 -9.99 -25.71
N GLY A 156 -0.24 -10.06 -26.03
CA GLY A 156 0.49 -11.30 -26.25
C GLY A 156 0.70 -12.06 -24.94
N GLU A 157 0.33 -13.35 -24.91
CA GLU A 157 0.50 -14.21 -23.75
C GLU A 157 1.87 -14.87 -23.74
N GLY A 158 2.48 -14.93 -22.56
CA GLY A 158 3.79 -15.55 -22.36
C GLY A 158 3.93 -16.26 -21.03
N ARG A 159 5.08 -16.92 -20.84
CA ARG A 159 5.45 -17.57 -19.59
C ARG A 159 6.93 -17.32 -19.26
N VAL A 160 7.21 -17.11 -17.97
CA VAL A 160 8.57 -17.00 -17.42
C VAL A 160 8.72 -18.08 -16.36
N GLU A 161 9.79 -18.86 -16.43
CA GLU A 161 10.14 -19.82 -15.36
C GLU A 161 11.01 -19.14 -14.32
N ALA A 162 10.82 -19.48 -13.03
CA ALA A 162 11.59 -18.93 -11.93
C ALA A 162 11.85 -19.94 -10.82
N SER A 163 12.98 -19.83 -10.14
CA SER A 163 13.28 -20.62 -8.92
C SER A 163 12.67 -19.99 -7.67
N ALA A 164 12.49 -18.67 -7.68
CA ALA A 164 11.90 -17.91 -6.60
C ALA A 164 11.08 -16.74 -7.16
N VAL A 165 10.09 -16.29 -6.39
CA VAL A 165 9.23 -15.16 -6.74
C VAL A 165 9.12 -14.19 -5.56
N ILE A 166 9.38 -12.92 -5.81
CA ILE A 166 9.11 -11.81 -4.90
C ILE A 166 7.99 -10.97 -5.48
N ASP A 167 6.82 -10.97 -4.83
CA ASP A 167 5.71 -10.09 -5.18
C ASP A 167 5.87 -8.75 -4.48
N ALA A 168 6.32 -7.74 -5.24
CA ALA A 168 6.46 -6.34 -4.86
C ALA A 168 5.49 -5.43 -5.63
N SER A 169 4.36 -5.98 -6.12
CA SER A 169 3.41 -5.29 -7.01
C SER A 169 2.59 -4.19 -6.33
N GLY A 170 2.70 -4.03 -5.00
CA GLY A 170 2.06 -2.96 -4.25
C GLY A 170 0.54 -3.07 -4.18
N THR A 171 -0.12 -1.92 -3.94
CA THR A 171 -1.59 -1.83 -3.73
C THR A 171 -2.24 -0.75 -4.59
N TRP A 172 -1.49 0.08 -5.30
CA TRP A 172 -1.96 1.28 -5.98
C TRP A 172 -3.13 1.03 -6.95
N TRP A 173 -3.09 -0.08 -7.69
CA TRP A 173 -4.08 -0.40 -8.72
C TRP A 173 -5.41 -0.94 -8.17
N GLN A 174 -5.54 -1.03 -6.83
CA GLN A 174 -6.75 -1.46 -6.14
C GLN A 174 -7.21 -0.41 -5.11
N PRO A 175 -7.71 0.75 -5.56
CA PRO A 175 -8.26 1.75 -4.65
C PRO A 175 -9.48 1.19 -3.92
N ASN A 176 -9.66 1.61 -2.66
CA ASN A 176 -10.91 1.35 -1.96
C ASN A 176 -12.04 2.14 -2.62
N PRO A 177 -13.22 1.55 -2.83
CA PRO A 177 -14.35 2.24 -3.42
C PRO A 177 -14.89 3.36 -2.53
N LEU A 178 -15.76 4.18 -3.09
CA LEU A 178 -16.50 5.21 -2.37
C LEU A 178 -17.50 4.59 -1.38
N GLY A 179 -18.08 3.43 -1.74
CA GLY A 179 -18.99 2.68 -0.88
C GLY A 179 -18.36 2.29 0.45
N SER A 180 -19.06 2.52 1.54
CA SER A 180 -18.55 2.42 2.91
C SER A 180 -18.38 0.97 3.42
N ASP A 181 -19.00 -0.01 2.78
CA ASP A 181 -18.95 -1.42 3.13
C ASP A 181 -17.82 -2.20 2.42
N GLY A 182 -16.96 -1.49 1.68
CA GLY A 182 -15.82 -2.07 0.95
C GLY A 182 -16.15 -2.54 -0.47
N TYR A 183 -17.40 -2.34 -0.93
CA TYR A 183 -17.81 -2.51 -2.32
C TYR A 183 -18.21 -1.17 -2.93
N PRO A 184 -18.19 -1.03 -4.28
CA PRO A 184 -18.71 0.17 -4.93
C PRO A 184 -20.13 0.47 -4.47
N ALA A 185 -20.41 1.73 -4.16
CA ALA A 185 -21.75 2.20 -3.88
C ALA A 185 -22.67 1.93 -5.09
N VAL A 186 -23.96 1.77 -4.87
CA VAL A 186 -24.92 1.63 -5.97
C VAL A 186 -24.81 2.85 -6.89
N GLY A 187 -24.58 2.62 -8.18
CA GLY A 187 -24.41 3.68 -9.17
C GLY A 187 -22.98 4.25 -9.27
N GLU A 188 -22.03 3.92 -8.39
CA GLU A 188 -20.64 4.39 -8.44
C GLU A 188 -19.98 4.07 -9.79
N ALA A 189 -20.10 2.84 -10.26
CA ALA A 189 -19.56 2.43 -11.57
C ALA A 189 -20.23 3.12 -12.77
N ALA A 190 -21.51 3.45 -12.66
CA ALA A 190 -22.25 4.14 -13.72
C ALA A 190 -21.84 5.62 -13.87
N HIS A 191 -21.20 6.19 -12.84
CA HIS A 191 -20.77 7.60 -12.79
C HIS A 191 -19.25 7.71 -12.63
N ALA A 192 -18.49 6.70 -13.07
CA ALA A 192 -17.03 6.66 -12.95
C ALA A 192 -16.31 7.84 -13.62
N ASP A 193 -16.92 8.46 -14.63
CA ASP A 193 -16.43 9.66 -15.32
C ASP A 193 -16.38 10.90 -14.40
N ARG A 194 -17.18 10.91 -13.33
CA ARG A 194 -17.26 11.98 -12.32
C ARG A 194 -16.56 11.62 -11.01
N ILE A 195 -16.04 10.41 -10.89
CA ILE A 195 -15.41 9.91 -9.67
C ILE A 195 -13.93 9.70 -9.93
N HIS A 196 -13.09 10.47 -9.23
CA HIS A 196 -11.63 10.36 -9.32
C HIS A 196 -11.07 9.68 -8.08
N TYR A 197 -10.26 8.62 -8.30
CA TYR A 197 -9.53 7.94 -7.23
C TYR A 197 -8.09 8.45 -7.17
N GLY A 198 -7.69 8.98 -6.02
CA GLY A 198 -6.38 9.58 -5.81
C GLY A 198 -6.43 11.10 -5.64
N ILE A 199 -5.27 11.71 -5.57
CA ILE A 199 -5.10 13.16 -5.43
C ILE A 199 -5.05 13.76 -6.86
N PRO A 200 -6.01 14.65 -7.26
CA PRO A 200 -5.90 15.33 -8.54
C PRO A 200 -4.69 16.27 -8.58
N ASP A 201 -4.02 16.38 -9.72
CA ASP A 201 -2.97 17.40 -9.88
C ASP A 201 -3.59 18.78 -10.17
N PHE A 202 -3.91 19.50 -9.13
CA PHE A 202 -4.47 20.86 -9.23
C PHE A 202 -3.49 21.89 -9.82
N ARG A 203 -2.24 21.52 -10.11
CA ARG A 203 -1.27 22.38 -10.81
C ARG A 203 -1.42 22.29 -12.33
N ASP A 204 -1.99 21.17 -12.82
CA ASP A 204 -2.36 21.04 -14.22
C ASP A 204 -3.64 21.85 -14.48
N PRO A 205 -3.59 22.86 -15.38
CA PRO A 205 -4.75 23.70 -15.66
C PRO A 205 -5.97 22.91 -16.18
N THR A 206 -5.76 21.80 -16.86
CA THR A 206 -6.84 20.96 -17.40
C THR A 206 -7.55 20.22 -16.27
N VAL A 207 -6.76 19.68 -15.31
CA VAL A 207 -7.30 19.05 -14.12
C VAL A 207 -7.97 20.08 -13.20
N ALA A 208 -7.32 21.21 -12.95
CA ALA A 208 -7.88 22.29 -12.14
C ALA A 208 -9.24 22.78 -12.67
N ALA A 209 -9.38 22.99 -13.99
CA ALA A 209 -10.62 23.41 -14.64
C ALA A 209 -11.79 22.43 -14.44
N ARG A 210 -11.53 21.16 -14.15
CA ARG A 210 -12.56 20.18 -13.83
C ARG A 210 -13.24 20.47 -12.49
N TYR A 211 -12.51 21.09 -11.55
CA TYR A 211 -12.95 21.31 -10.18
C TYR A 211 -13.26 22.78 -9.85
N ALA A 212 -12.67 23.73 -10.57
CA ALA A 212 -12.89 25.16 -10.36
C ALA A 212 -14.37 25.54 -10.59
N GLY A 213 -14.96 26.29 -9.68
CA GLY A 213 -16.38 26.69 -9.71
C GLY A 213 -17.36 25.51 -9.51
N LYS A 214 -16.90 24.35 -9.02
CA LYS A 214 -17.69 23.13 -8.87
C LYS A 214 -17.97 22.80 -7.42
N HIS A 215 -19.04 22.01 -7.22
CA HIS A 215 -19.30 21.35 -5.95
C HIS A 215 -18.63 19.97 -5.95
N VAL A 216 -17.59 19.80 -5.14
CA VAL A 216 -16.80 18.58 -5.04
C VAL A 216 -17.14 17.82 -3.77
N ALA A 217 -17.53 16.55 -3.87
CA ALA A 217 -17.59 15.66 -2.72
C ALA A 217 -16.22 15.01 -2.52
N LEU A 218 -15.64 15.13 -1.33
CA LEU A 218 -14.35 14.53 -0.96
C LEU A 218 -14.58 13.42 0.07
N ALA A 219 -14.22 12.19 -0.25
CA ALA A 219 -14.29 11.05 0.66
C ALA A 219 -12.89 10.62 1.12
N GLY A 220 -12.64 10.61 2.43
CA GLY A 220 -11.37 10.21 3.05
C GLY A 220 -10.93 11.17 4.14
N LYS A 221 -10.01 10.70 5.04
CA LYS A 221 -9.49 11.55 6.14
C LYS A 221 -7.97 11.62 6.21
N GLY A 222 -7.26 10.75 5.50
CA GLY A 222 -5.79 10.65 5.58
C GLY A 222 -5.07 11.79 4.88
N ALA A 223 -3.74 11.72 4.84
CA ALA A 223 -2.89 12.73 4.20
C ALA A 223 -3.27 13.04 2.74
N SER A 224 -3.75 12.05 2.00
CA SER A 224 -4.28 12.28 0.64
C SER A 224 -5.49 13.20 0.64
N ALA A 225 -6.42 13.05 1.60
CA ALA A 225 -7.57 13.96 1.73
C ALA A 225 -7.13 15.36 2.13
N GLN A 226 -6.11 15.49 2.98
CA GLN A 226 -5.50 16.77 3.32
C GLN A 226 -4.93 17.45 2.06
N GLY A 227 -4.22 16.72 1.21
CA GLY A 227 -3.71 17.24 -0.06
C GLY A 227 -4.82 17.74 -1.00
N VAL A 228 -5.92 16.99 -1.10
CA VAL A 228 -7.10 17.41 -1.88
C VAL A 228 -7.76 18.67 -1.28
N LEU A 229 -7.92 18.74 0.04
CA LEU A 229 -8.46 19.94 0.72
C LEU A 229 -7.61 21.19 0.44
N VAL A 230 -6.29 21.07 0.52
CA VAL A 230 -5.36 22.17 0.21
C VAL A 230 -5.50 22.62 -1.24
N GLY A 231 -5.55 21.66 -2.18
CA GLY A 231 -5.73 21.96 -3.60
C GLY A 231 -7.05 22.65 -3.92
N LEU A 232 -8.16 22.11 -3.41
CA LEU A 232 -9.49 22.72 -3.58
C LEU A 232 -9.61 24.07 -2.87
N GLY A 233 -8.95 24.22 -1.72
CA GLY A 233 -8.89 25.50 -1.02
C GLY A 233 -8.21 26.61 -1.81
N ARG A 234 -7.16 26.27 -2.58
CA ARG A 234 -6.52 27.22 -3.50
C ARG A 234 -7.46 27.58 -4.66
N LEU A 235 -8.11 26.59 -5.27
CA LEU A 235 -9.08 26.84 -6.34
C LEU A 235 -10.24 27.73 -5.86
N ALA A 236 -10.73 27.54 -4.63
CA ALA A 236 -11.79 28.36 -4.07
C ALA A 236 -11.38 29.82 -3.80
N GLN A 237 -10.08 30.11 -3.67
CA GLN A 237 -9.57 31.49 -3.60
C GLN A 237 -9.58 32.16 -4.98
N GLU A 238 -9.38 31.37 -6.05
CA GLU A 238 -9.39 31.85 -7.44
C GLU A 238 -10.79 31.88 -8.02
N ASP A 239 -11.63 30.89 -7.70
CA ASP A 239 -13.04 30.79 -8.10
C ASP A 239 -13.91 30.51 -6.86
N PRO A 240 -14.56 31.54 -6.30
CA PRO A 240 -15.35 31.45 -5.07
C PRO A 240 -16.58 30.54 -5.15
N ASP A 241 -17.01 30.14 -6.36
CA ASP A 241 -18.10 29.18 -6.53
C ASP A 241 -17.65 27.73 -6.26
N THR A 242 -16.34 27.50 -6.12
CA THR A 242 -15.78 26.19 -5.71
C THR A 242 -16.16 25.88 -4.27
N ARG A 243 -16.86 24.78 -4.05
CA ARG A 243 -17.29 24.35 -2.72
C ARG A 243 -17.03 22.84 -2.54
N VAL A 244 -16.80 22.45 -1.30
CA VAL A 244 -16.43 21.07 -0.94
C VAL A 244 -17.37 20.52 0.11
N SER A 245 -17.93 19.34 -0.12
CA SER A 245 -18.55 18.51 0.92
C SER A 245 -17.57 17.43 1.32
N TRP A 246 -16.94 17.59 2.49
CA TRP A 246 -15.98 16.62 3.02
C TRP A 246 -16.67 15.52 3.80
N LEU A 247 -16.74 14.32 3.23
CA LEU A 247 -17.49 13.16 3.73
C LEU A 247 -16.61 12.33 4.66
N LEU A 248 -16.97 12.26 5.93
CA LEU A 248 -16.27 11.48 6.95
C LEU A 248 -17.19 10.42 7.54
N ARG A 249 -16.72 9.17 7.60
CA ARG A 249 -17.46 8.07 8.24
C ARG A 249 -17.54 8.24 9.76
N ARG A 250 -16.54 8.89 10.35
CA ARG A 250 -16.44 9.14 11.80
C ARG A 250 -17.41 10.23 12.28
N PRO A 251 -17.73 10.24 13.59
CA PRO A 251 -18.64 11.25 14.17
C PRO A 251 -18.01 12.64 14.27
N SER A 252 -16.69 12.76 14.19
CA SER A 252 -15.97 14.03 14.27
C SER A 252 -14.79 14.10 13.32
N VAL A 253 -14.27 15.29 13.09
CA VAL A 253 -13.02 15.51 12.35
C VAL A 253 -11.83 14.89 13.10
N GLY A 254 -11.84 15.02 14.44
CA GLY A 254 -10.84 14.44 15.32
C GLY A 254 -9.40 14.76 14.90
N ASP A 255 -8.62 13.69 14.73
CA ASP A 255 -7.22 13.67 14.36
C ASP A 255 -6.94 13.80 12.84
N ALA A 256 -7.95 14.16 12.03
CA ALA A 256 -7.82 14.18 10.56
C ALA A 256 -6.74 15.16 10.05
N PHE A 257 -6.22 16.04 10.87
CA PHE A 257 -5.15 16.98 10.52
C PHE A 257 -3.78 16.59 11.10
N GLY A 258 -3.66 15.43 11.76
CA GLY A 258 -2.41 14.97 12.34
C GLY A 258 -1.88 15.82 13.50
N GLY A 259 -0.60 15.65 13.84
CA GLY A 259 0.04 16.27 15.00
C GLY A 259 0.40 17.76 14.86
N GLY A 260 0.29 18.36 13.68
CA GLY A 260 0.65 19.75 13.45
C GLY A 260 2.13 20.03 13.76
N ASP A 261 2.41 20.99 14.67
CA ASP A 261 3.79 21.31 15.09
C ASP A 261 4.45 20.21 15.91
N ASN A 262 3.68 19.30 16.47
CA ASN A 262 4.16 18.14 17.24
C ASN A 262 4.29 16.88 16.36
N ASP A 263 4.01 16.98 15.07
CA ASP A 263 4.20 15.86 14.14
C ASP A 263 5.69 15.61 13.94
N GLN A 264 6.12 14.37 14.12
CA GLN A 264 7.54 14.01 13.97
C GLN A 264 8.00 14.00 12.50
N LEU A 265 7.04 13.98 11.56
CA LEU A 265 7.31 14.25 10.15
C LEU A 265 6.93 15.71 9.82
N PRO A 266 7.90 16.64 9.74
CA PRO A 266 7.62 18.08 9.60
C PRO A 266 6.72 18.42 8.40
N GLU A 267 6.95 17.78 7.25
CA GLU A 267 6.16 17.99 6.04
C GLU A 267 4.71 17.49 6.19
N ARG A 268 4.49 16.37 6.92
CA ARG A 268 3.14 15.88 7.24
C ARG A 268 2.42 16.86 8.17
N GLY A 269 3.11 17.35 9.19
CA GLY A 269 2.57 18.36 10.10
C GLY A 269 2.22 19.66 9.38
N ALA A 270 3.07 20.11 8.46
CA ALA A 270 2.82 21.29 7.63
C ALA A 270 1.57 21.12 6.74
N LEU A 271 1.43 19.95 6.08
CA LEU A 271 0.24 19.62 5.29
C LEU A 271 -1.03 19.64 6.15
N GLY A 272 -0.98 19.04 7.33
CA GLY A 272 -2.12 19.02 8.26
C GLY A 272 -2.61 20.42 8.66
N LYS A 273 -1.67 21.36 8.92
CA LYS A 273 -2.01 22.77 9.20
C LYS A 273 -2.68 23.45 8.00
N GLN A 274 -2.11 23.24 6.79
CA GLN A 274 -2.68 23.81 5.57
C GLN A 274 -4.09 23.25 5.30
N ALA A 275 -4.28 21.95 5.49
CA ALA A 275 -5.58 21.31 5.32
C ALA A 275 -6.61 21.81 6.34
N ARG A 276 -6.22 22.03 7.60
CA ARG A 276 -7.08 22.64 8.62
C ARG A 276 -7.49 24.04 8.19
N GLN A 277 -6.54 24.86 7.77
CA GLN A 277 -6.82 26.22 7.28
C GLN A 277 -7.78 26.21 6.08
N ALA A 278 -7.59 25.30 5.13
CA ALA A 278 -8.50 25.12 4.01
C ALA A 278 -9.91 24.71 4.46
N ALA A 279 -10.00 23.75 5.39
CA ALA A 279 -11.30 23.29 5.93
C ALA A 279 -12.07 24.39 6.70
N GLU A 280 -11.36 25.31 7.35
CA GLU A 280 -11.93 26.45 8.08
C GLU A 280 -12.20 27.67 7.18
N GLY A 281 -11.80 27.64 5.91
CA GLY A 281 -11.86 28.76 4.96
C GLY A 281 -13.26 29.12 4.42
N GLY A 282 -14.32 28.45 4.88
CA GLY A 282 -15.73 28.78 4.57
C GLY A 282 -16.29 28.14 3.29
N HIS A 283 -15.46 27.56 2.43
CA HIS A 283 -15.88 26.82 1.21
C HIS A 283 -16.00 25.31 1.45
N VAL A 284 -15.62 24.81 2.62
CA VAL A 284 -15.72 23.39 3.00
C VAL A 284 -16.85 23.18 4.00
N THR A 285 -17.75 22.26 3.68
CA THR A 285 -18.75 21.74 4.62
C THR A 285 -18.35 20.34 5.01
N THR A 286 -18.04 20.12 6.28
CA THR A 286 -17.71 18.79 6.80
C THR A 286 -19.00 18.05 7.13
N VAL A 287 -19.16 16.85 6.54
CA VAL A 287 -20.30 15.96 6.76
C VAL A 287 -19.80 14.71 7.46
N THR A 288 -20.05 14.60 8.75
CA THR A 288 -19.65 13.49 9.60
C THR A 288 -20.68 12.38 9.64
N GLN A 289 -20.28 11.18 10.09
CA GLN A 289 -21.13 9.97 10.15
C GLN A 289 -21.73 9.59 8.77
N PHE A 290 -21.06 9.99 7.71
CA PHE A 290 -21.53 9.77 6.35
C PHE A 290 -20.93 8.49 5.76
N ARG A 291 -21.71 7.42 5.77
CA ARG A 291 -21.34 6.13 5.17
C ARG A 291 -22.03 6.01 3.81
N THR A 292 -21.27 6.27 2.75
CA THR A 292 -21.81 6.25 1.38
C THR A 292 -22.35 4.88 1.00
N SER A 293 -23.56 4.83 0.46
CA SER A 293 -24.21 3.62 -0.04
C SER A 293 -24.68 3.72 -1.49
N GLU A 294 -24.92 4.94 -1.99
CA GLU A 294 -25.45 5.13 -3.35
C GLU A 294 -24.96 6.45 -3.96
N VAL A 295 -24.82 6.47 -5.29
CA VAL A 295 -24.57 7.64 -6.14
C VAL A 295 -25.66 7.70 -7.18
N ARG A 296 -26.46 8.77 -7.19
CA ARG A 296 -27.57 8.96 -8.13
C ARG A 296 -27.34 10.18 -9.01
N ALA A 297 -27.69 10.09 -10.29
CA ALA A 297 -27.74 11.27 -11.15
C ALA A 297 -29.04 12.05 -10.91
N GLN A 298 -28.92 13.37 -10.91
CA GLN A 298 -30.04 14.32 -10.94
C GLN A 298 -30.46 14.61 -12.40
N ALA A 299 -31.62 15.23 -12.58
CA ALA A 299 -32.14 15.56 -13.92
C ALA A 299 -31.24 16.54 -14.71
N ASP A 300 -30.45 17.35 -14.02
CA ASP A 300 -29.50 18.30 -14.61
C ASP A 300 -28.09 17.70 -14.82
N GLY A 301 -27.90 16.39 -14.54
CA GLY A 301 -26.66 15.66 -14.68
C GLY A 301 -25.69 15.78 -13.52
N ARG A 302 -26.01 16.55 -12.46
CA ARG A 302 -25.26 16.54 -11.20
C ARG A 302 -25.56 15.28 -10.40
N LEU A 303 -24.75 15.01 -9.38
CA LEU A 303 -24.86 13.83 -8.55
C LEU A 303 -25.49 14.14 -7.19
N THR A 304 -26.18 13.15 -6.65
CA THR A 304 -26.55 13.05 -5.23
C THR A 304 -25.82 11.88 -4.62
N ILE A 305 -25.01 12.12 -3.59
CA ILE A 305 -24.36 11.08 -2.80
C ILE A 305 -25.23 10.77 -1.61
N VAL A 306 -25.57 9.50 -1.42
CA VAL A 306 -26.52 9.04 -0.39
C VAL A 306 -25.78 8.18 0.63
N SER A 307 -26.04 8.42 1.91
CA SER A 307 -25.53 7.60 3.00
C SER A 307 -26.45 6.42 3.32
N THR A 308 -25.94 5.44 4.07
CA THR A 308 -26.71 4.30 4.60
C THR A 308 -27.86 4.73 5.53
N THR A 309 -27.81 5.93 6.09
CA THR A 309 -28.87 6.51 6.94
C THR A 309 -29.91 7.30 6.14
N GLY A 310 -29.74 7.41 4.83
CA GLY A 310 -30.60 8.22 3.96
C GLY A 310 -30.25 9.72 3.95
N ALA A 311 -29.18 10.16 4.62
CA ALA A 311 -28.70 11.53 4.47
C ALA A 311 -28.12 11.72 3.06
N GLU A 312 -28.32 12.89 2.48
CA GLU A 312 -27.96 13.20 1.10
C GLU A 312 -27.04 14.43 1.01
N VAL A 313 -26.06 14.35 0.12
CA VAL A 313 -25.29 15.49 -0.37
C VAL A 313 -25.64 15.67 -1.84
N THR A 314 -26.37 16.74 -2.14
CA THR A 314 -26.94 17.01 -3.47
C THR A 314 -26.06 18.00 -4.26
N ASP A 315 -26.37 18.13 -5.54
CA ASP A 315 -25.75 19.12 -6.45
C ASP A 315 -24.23 18.95 -6.60
N VAL A 316 -23.74 17.70 -6.48
CA VAL A 316 -22.31 17.38 -6.61
C VAL A 316 -21.95 17.29 -8.09
N ASP A 317 -20.93 18.03 -8.51
CA ASP A 317 -20.39 17.97 -9.86
C ASP A 317 -19.33 16.88 -10.02
N GLU A 318 -18.43 16.75 -9.05
CA GLU A 318 -17.28 15.85 -9.08
C GLU A 318 -17.07 15.18 -7.71
N VAL A 319 -16.50 13.99 -7.71
CA VAL A 319 -16.18 13.24 -6.48
C VAL A 319 -14.71 12.88 -6.46
N ALA A 320 -14.00 13.23 -5.39
CA ALA A 320 -12.63 12.78 -5.12
C ALA A 320 -12.65 11.71 -4.02
N VAL A 321 -12.13 10.52 -4.33
CA VAL A 321 -12.10 9.37 -3.43
C VAL A 321 -10.66 9.06 -3.04
N VAL A 322 -10.31 9.25 -1.78
CA VAL A 322 -8.98 9.04 -1.22
C VAL A 322 -9.07 8.20 0.06
N THR A 323 -9.75 7.08 -0.06
CA THR A 323 -10.09 6.15 1.04
C THR A 323 -9.06 5.05 1.26
N GLY A 324 -7.89 5.16 0.61
CA GLY A 324 -6.80 4.20 0.68
C GLY A 324 -6.89 3.10 -0.37
N PHE A 325 -6.06 2.08 -0.21
CA PHE A 325 -5.86 1.01 -1.19
C PHE A 325 -5.92 -0.36 -0.50
N ARG A 326 -6.05 -1.42 -1.31
CA ARG A 326 -6.03 -2.81 -0.84
C ARG A 326 -5.14 -3.67 -1.73
N PRO A 327 -4.60 -4.80 -1.22
CA PRO A 327 -3.81 -5.70 -2.03
C PRO A 327 -4.69 -6.49 -3.02
N ASP A 328 -4.15 -6.79 -4.20
CA ASP A 328 -4.68 -7.78 -5.13
C ASP A 328 -3.82 -9.04 -5.11
N HIS A 329 -4.36 -10.14 -4.63
CA HIS A 329 -3.73 -11.46 -4.61
C HIS A 329 -4.31 -12.41 -5.66
N SER A 330 -5.17 -11.95 -6.57
CA SER A 330 -5.92 -12.79 -7.51
C SER A 330 -5.00 -13.63 -8.42
N PHE A 331 -3.91 -13.05 -8.93
CA PHE A 331 -2.94 -13.75 -9.78
C PHE A 331 -2.06 -14.76 -9.02
N LEU A 332 -2.16 -14.82 -7.69
CA LEU A 332 -1.50 -15.78 -6.81
C LEU A 332 -2.42 -16.93 -6.38
N SER A 333 -3.57 -17.11 -7.03
CA SER A 333 -4.58 -18.10 -6.64
C SER A 333 -4.07 -19.56 -6.70
N GLU A 334 -3.08 -19.86 -7.53
CA GLU A 334 -2.51 -21.20 -7.71
C GLU A 334 -1.26 -21.48 -6.86
N VAL A 335 -0.86 -20.55 -5.99
CA VAL A 335 0.17 -20.73 -4.98
C VAL A 335 -0.41 -20.72 -3.58
N ARG A 336 0.33 -21.23 -2.62
CA ARG A 336 -0.12 -21.37 -1.22
C ARG A 336 0.31 -20.14 -0.43
N LEU A 337 -0.67 -19.30 -0.05
CA LEU A 337 -0.45 -18.11 0.74
C LEU A 337 -0.96 -18.31 2.18
N ASP A 338 -0.32 -17.65 3.12
CA ASP A 338 -0.80 -17.47 4.49
C ASP A 338 -1.03 -15.98 4.75
N LEU A 339 -2.26 -15.55 4.52
CA LEU A 339 -2.69 -14.16 4.66
C LEU A 339 -3.65 -14.00 5.83
N ASP A 340 -3.59 -12.84 6.48
CA ASP A 340 -4.57 -12.47 7.48
C ASP A 340 -5.91 -12.14 6.81
N PRO A 341 -7.02 -12.73 7.28
CA PRO A 341 -8.32 -12.56 6.61
C PRO A 341 -8.94 -11.16 6.79
N VAL A 342 -8.48 -10.39 7.77
CA VAL A 342 -9.00 -9.04 8.06
C VAL A 342 -8.20 -7.98 7.29
N LEU A 343 -6.88 -8.00 7.46
CA LEU A 343 -6.00 -7.03 6.81
C LEU A 343 -5.64 -7.38 5.37
N GLY A 344 -5.71 -8.66 4.98
CA GLY A 344 -5.15 -9.14 3.72
C GLY A 344 -3.62 -9.05 3.67
N SER A 345 -2.97 -8.85 4.82
CA SER A 345 -1.52 -8.79 4.99
C SER A 345 -0.92 -10.19 5.08
N VAL A 346 0.41 -10.29 5.03
CA VAL A 346 1.10 -11.51 5.47
C VAL A 346 0.73 -11.79 6.93
N ARG A 347 0.26 -13.02 7.23
CA ARG A 347 -0.32 -13.35 8.53
C ARG A 347 0.61 -13.08 9.70
N ALA A 348 1.90 -13.40 9.56
CA ALA A 348 2.86 -13.21 10.64
C ALA A 348 3.08 -11.73 11.02
N LEU A 349 2.76 -10.81 10.13
CA LEU A 349 2.84 -9.36 10.39
C LEU A 349 1.58 -8.81 11.05
N ALA A 350 0.41 -9.44 10.86
CA ALA A 350 -0.89 -8.87 11.19
C ALA A 350 -0.97 -8.32 12.64
N ALA A 351 -0.49 -9.10 13.61
CA ALA A 351 -0.52 -8.69 15.02
C ALA A 351 0.36 -7.47 15.33
N GLN A 352 1.36 -7.18 14.50
CA GLN A 352 2.30 -6.08 14.71
C GLN A 352 1.89 -4.80 13.99
N ILE A 353 1.05 -4.93 12.94
CA ILE A 353 0.67 -3.83 12.06
C ILE A 353 -0.81 -3.47 12.14
N ASP A 354 -1.60 -4.21 12.92
CA ASP A 354 -3.04 -3.94 13.05
C ASP A 354 -3.26 -2.55 13.67
N PRO A 355 -3.86 -1.64 12.90
CA PRO A 355 -4.06 -0.27 13.35
C PRO A 355 -5.05 -0.14 14.53
N SER A 356 -5.75 -1.23 14.89
CA SER A 356 -6.59 -1.29 16.09
C SER A 356 -5.77 -1.37 17.39
N PHE A 357 -4.50 -1.82 17.30
CA PHE A 357 -3.65 -2.08 18.46
C PHE A 357 -2.32 -1.30 18.42
N HIS A 358 -1.84 -0.92 17.26
CA HIS A 358 -0.51 -0.33 17.08
C HIS A 358 -0.54 0.99 16.32
N SER A 359 0.33 1.92 16.72
CA SER A 359 0.63 3.14 15.96
C SER A 359 1.76 2.90 14.96
N CYS A 360 1.91 3.79 13.98
CA CYS A 360 2.87 3.63 12.89
C CYS A 360 4.36 3.56 13.32
N GLY A 361 4.70 3.94 14.55
CA GLY A 361 6.08 4.00 15.05
C GLY A 361 6.55 2.76 15.81
N ASP A 362 5.64 1.83 16.12
CA ASP A 362 5.93 0.70 17.02
C ASP A 362 6.19 -0.63 16.30
N VAL A 363 6.23 -0.63 14.96
CA VAL A 363 6.39 -1.86 14.19
C VAL A 363 7.86 -2.27 14.17
N ALA A 364 8.17 -3.40 14.81
CA ALA A 364 9.52 -3.96 14.76
C ALA A 364 9.93 -4.30 13.32
N PRO A 365 11.21 -4.17 12.96
CA PRO A 365 11.71 -4.67 11.69
C PRO A 365 11.41 -6.16 11.51
N HIS A 366 11.05 -6.57 10.30
CA HIS A 366 10.73 -7.96 9.96
C HIS A 366 11.32 -8.31 8.60
N GLY A 367 11.65 -9.57 8.41
CA GLY A 367 12.37 -10.06 7.25
C GLY A 367 11.83 -11.38 6.72
N HIS A 368 12.73 -12.20 6.17
CA HIS A 368 12.40 -13.43 5.45
C HIS A 368 11.57 -14.41 6.27
N ARG A 369 11.70 -14.44 7.61
CA ARG A 369 10.99 -15.40 8.48
C ARG A 369 9.51 -15.08 8.56
N GLU A 370 9.18 -13.81 8.78
CA GLU A 370 7.82 -13.33 8.89
C GLU A 370 7.13 -13.29 7.52
N LEU A 371 7.89 -13.02 6.46
CA LEU A 371 7.38 -12.90 5.09
C LEU A 371 7.24 -14.23 4.36
N ALA A 372 7.82 -15.32 4.90
CA ALA A 372 7.76 -16.65 4.30
C ALA A 372 6.30 -17.12 4.13
N GLN A 373 6.02 -17.65 2.94
CA GLN A 373 4.73 -18.24 2.62
C GLN A 373 4.80 -19.76 2.72
N PRO A 374 3.66 -20.48 2.87
CA PRO A 374 3.61 -21.93 2.76
C PRO A 374 4.14 -22.46 1.41
N GLU A 375 4.12 -21.62 0.37
CA GLU A 375 4.78 -21.88 -0.89
C GLU A 375 6.27 -21.52 -0.77
N ALA A 376 7.16 -22.52 -0.77
CA ALA A 376 8.60 -22.30 -0.64
C ALA A 376 9.13 -21.35 -1.74
N ASN A 377 10.04 -20.44 -1.38
CA ASN A 377 10.64 -19.43 -2.26
C ASN A 377 9.64 -18.42 -2.87
N LEU A 378 8.48 -18.23 -2.25
CA LEU A 378 7.54 -17.18 -2.56
C LEU A 378 7.45 -16.19 -1.39
N PHE A 379 7.61 -14.91 -1.69
CA PHE A 379 7.53 -13.84 -0.70
C PHE A 379 6.63 -12.71 -1.22
N VAL A 380 5.85 -12.12 -0.32
CA VAL A 380 5.09 -10.89 -0.57
C VAL A 380 5.75 -9.79 0.23
N VAL A 381 6.23 -8.75 -0.44
CA VAL A 381 7.00 -7.67 0.18
C VAL A 381 6.39 -6.29 -0.12
N GLY A 382 6.92 -5.27 0.53
CA GLY A 382 6.48 -3.90 0.34
C GLY A 382 5.10 -3.64 0.93
N MET A 383 4.45 -2.58 0.47
CA MET A 383 3.13 -2.17 0.92
C MET A 383 2.11 -3.31 0.89
N LYS A 384 2.22 -4.21 -0.08
CA LYS A 384 1.34 -5.36 -0.22
C LYS A 384 1.41 -6.33 0.95
N SER A 385 2.60 -6.50 1.55
CA SER A 385 2.77 -7.36 2.74
C SER A 385 2.01 -6.85 3.95
N TYR A 386 1.73 -5.54 4.01
CA TYR A 386 0.94 -4.88 5.05
C TYR A 386 -0.58 -4.92 4.79
N GLY A 387 -0.99 -5.30 3.58
CA GLY A 387 -2.41 -5.40 3.23
C GLY A 387 -3.11 -4.05 3.31
N ARG A 388 -4.08 -3.94 4.21
CA ARG A 388 -4.86 -2.71 4.45
C ARG A 388 -4.31 -1.81 5.56
N ALA A 389 -3.23 -2.23 6.24
CA ALA A 389 -2.61 -1.42 7.28
C ALA A 389 -1.86 -0.22 6.66
N PRO A 390 -2.08 1.02 7.15
CA PRO A 390 -1.57 2.23 6.50
C PRO A 390 -0.13 2.60 6.88
N SER A 391 0.49 1.85 7.80
CA SER A 391 1.72 2.22 8.50
C SER A 391 3.02 1.77 7.83
N PHE A 392 3.06 1.74 6.49
CA PHE A 392 4.21 1.27 5.74
C PHE A 392 5.16 2.42 5.33
N LEU A 393 6.47 2.22 5.55
CA LEU A 393 7.54 3.11 5.08
C LEU A 393 8.40 2.41 4.01
N ALA A 394 8.97 3.19 3.08
CA ALA A 394 9.86 2.65 2.03
C ALA A 394 11.04 1.89 2.63
N MET A 395 11.66 2.42 3.68
CA MET A 395 12.76 1.78 4.42
C MET A 395 12.41 0.38 4.95
N THR A 396 11.19 0.20 5.45
CA THR A 396 10.69 -1.12 5.87
C THR A 396 10.70 -2.11 4.71
N GLY A 397 10.27 -1.65 3.52
CA GLY A 397 10.29 -2.47 2.31
C GLY A 397 11.70 -2.81 1.83
N TYR A 398 12.66 -1.90 2.00
CA TYR A 398 14.05 -2.14 1.66
C TYR A 398 14.67 -3.20 2.57
N GLU A 399 14.41 -3.14 3.87
CA GLU A 399 14.84 -4.17 4.81
C GLU A 399 14.21 -5.53 4.51
N GLN A 400 12.91 -5.58 4.17
CA GLN A 400 12.25 -6.78 3.71
C GLN A 400 12.96 -7.37 2.48
N ALA A 401 13.21 -6.55 1.47
CA ALA A 401 13.88 -6.95 0.23
C ALA A 401 15.30 -7.49 0.50
N ARG A 402 16.09 -6.79 1.31
CA ARG A 402 17.45 -7.20 1.71
C ARG A 402 17.44 -8.57 2.39
N SER A 403 16.61 -8.73 3.42
CA SER A 403 16.51 -9.97 4.20
C SER A 403 16.05 -11.15 3.36
N VAL A 404 15.01 -10.96 2.52
CA VAL A 404 14.47 -12.00 1.64
C VAL A 404 15.50 -12.46 0.61
N VAL A 405 16.19 -11.52 -0.05
CA VAL A 405 17.18 -11.84 -1.07
C VAL A 405 18.40 -12.54 -0.46
N ALA A 406 18.85 -12.13 0.74
CA ALA A 406 19.91 -12.81 1.46
C ALA A 406 19.53 -14.26 1.79
N ALA A 407 18.29 -14.50 2.21
CA ALA A 407 17.79 -15.85 2.48
C ALA A 407 17.73 -16.73 1.20
N LEU A 408 17.32 -16.15 0.07
CA LEU A 408 17.30 -16.84 -1.23
C LEU A 408 18.69 -17.19 -1.75
N ASP A 409 19.71 -16.39 -1.41
CA ASP A 409 21.13 -16.68 -1.67
C ASP A 409 21.70 -17.77 -0.73
N GLY A 410 20.99 -18.08 0.36
CA GLY A 410 21.41 -19.06 1.39
C GLY A 410 22.23 -18.43 2.50
N ASP A 411 22.41 -17.13 2.52
CA ASP A 411 23.10 -16.35 3.57
C ASP A 411 22.10 -16.01 4.70
N LEU A 412 21.80 -17.02 5.51
CA LEU A 412 20.82 -16.87 6.59
C LEU A 412 21.31 -15.94 7.71
N GLU A 413 22.62 -15.79 7.90
CA GLU A 413 23.19 -14.88 8.88
C GLU A 413 22.89 -13.43 8.48
N ALA A 414 23.15 -13.06 7.23
CA ALA A 414 22.80 -11.74 6.71
C ALA A 414 21.27 -11.54 6.65
N ALA A 415 20.51 -12.59 6.33
CA ALA A 415 19.05 -12.53 6.29
C ALA A 415 18.42 -12.21 7.67
N ASP A 416 18.96 -12.79 8.73
CA ASP A 416 18.48 -12.61 10.11
C ASP A 416 18.97 -11.29 10.75
N LYS A 417 20.02 -10.69 10.20
CA LYS A 417 20.55 -9.41 10.68
C LYS A 417 19.58 -8.29 10.32
N VAL A 418 19.14 -7.52 11.29
CA VAL A 418 18.36 -6.29 11.08
C VAL A 418 19.31 -5.14 10.84
N GLU A 419 19.17 -4.46 9.70
CA GLU A 419 19.97 -3.26 9.34
C GLU A 419 19.11 -1.99 9.37
N LEU A 420 17.79 -2.12 9.43
CA LEU A 420 16.86 -1.01 9.47
C LEU A 420 16.95 -0.24 10.78
N VAL A 421 17.21 1.05 10.69
CA VAL A 421 17.05 2.01 11.76
C VAL A 421 15.86 2.89 11.42
N LEU A 422 14.73 2.65 12.06
CA LEU A 422 13.53 3.47 11.86
C LEU A 422 13.73 4.83 12.54
N PRO A 423 13.34 5.93 11.87
CA PRO A 423 13.22 7.21 12.54
C PRO A 423 12.18 7.09 13.67
N GLU A 424 12.36 7.83 14.76
CA GLU A 424 11.35 7.93 15.80
C GLU A 424 10.12 8.64 15.22
N THR A 425 9.22 7.90 14.56
CA THR A 425 8.05 8.45 13.85
C THR A 425 6.81 8.55 14.71
N GLY A 426 6.98 8.58 16.01
CA GLY A 426 6.01 8.42 17.08
C GLY A 426 4.79 9.32 17.09
N VAL A 427 4.04 9.57 16.05
CA VAL A 427 2.60 9.93 16.11
C VAL A 427 1.95 9.70 14.74
N CYS A 428 1.73 8.47 14.35
CA CYS A 428 0.48 8.18 13.68
C CYS A 428 -0.52 7.89 14.80
N ASP A 429 -1.45 8.76 15.09
CA ASP A 429 -2.65 8.40 15.82
C ASP A 429 -3.49 7.44 14.97
N GLY A 430 -2.93 6.25 14.77
CA GLY A 430 -3.67 5.07 14.47
C GLY A 430 -4.39 4.64 15.72
N SER A 431 -5.22 5.53 16.31
CA SER A 431 -6.26 5.05 17.19
C SER A 431 -7.16 4.20 16.31
N GLY A 432 -7.01 2.89 16.40
CA GLY A 432 -7.74 1.89 15.64
C GLY A 432 -9.25 1.88 15.85
N ARG A 433 -9.81 2.96 16.23
CA ARG A 433 -11.25 3.23 16.33
C ARG A 433 -11.73 3.70 14.97
N PHE A 434 -11.91 2.74 14.06
CA PHE A 434 -12.23 3.05 12.68
C PHE A 434 -13.59 3.72 12.50
N ASP A 435 -14.64 3.40 13.21
CA ASP A 435 -15.95 3.97 12.92
C ASP A 435 -16.87 4.18 14.14
N ASP A 436 -16.59 3.56 15.28
CA ASP A 436 -17.50 3.62 16.41
C ASP A 436 -16.75 4.08 17.67
N GLU A 437 -16.76 5.39 17.95
CA GLU A 437 -16.64 5.82 19.35
C GLU A 437 -17.93 5.44 20.06
N VAL A 438 -17.98 4.23 20.60
CA VAL A 438 -18.83 3.99 21.75
C VAL A 438 -18.18 4.76 22.88
N ASP A 439 -18.87 5.79 23.40
CA ASP A 439 -18.48 6.50 24.61
C ASP A 439 -18.35 5.50 25.77
N ILE A 440 -17.18 4.88 25.90
CA ILE A 440 -16.79 4.28 27.16
C ILE A 440 -16.27 5.49 27.95
N GLU A 441 -17.06 6.00 28.86
CA GLU A 441 -16.60 6.92 29.91
C GLU A 441 -15.38 6.31 30.58
N THR A 442 -14.20 6.61 30.09
CA THR A 442 -12.95 6.36 30.80
C THR A 442 -12.81 7.49 31.80
N GLY A 443 -13.09 7.18 33.05
CA GLY A 443 -12.64 8.03 34.16
C GLY A 443 -11.15 8.32 34.03
N PRO A 444 -10.60 9.35 34.71
CA PRO A 444 -9.26 9.87 34.48
C PRO A 444 -8.20 8.79 34.63
N VAL A 445 -7.56 8.39 33.54
CA VAL A 445 -6.42 7.48 33.56
C VAL A 445 -5.20 8.29 34.00
N ALA A 446 -4.79 8.09 35.25
CA ALA A 446 -3.49 8.55 35.73
C ALA A 446 -2.39 7.88 34.91
N GLY A 447 -1.46 8.66 34.37
CA GLY A 447 -0.33 8.18 33.60
C GLY A 447 0.50 7.15 34.38
N GLY A 448 0.91 6.10 33.72
CA GLY A 448 1.81 5.08 34.23
C GLY A 448 2.22 4.13 33.12
N CYS A 449 3.43 4.31 32.62
CA CYS A 449 4.15 3.29 31.85
C CYS A 449 4.37 2.05 32.72
N CYS A 450 4.29 0.85 32.10
CA CYS A 450 4.62 -0.45 32.65
C CYS A 450 3.62 -1.08 33.60
N GLY A 451 2.69 -1.85 33.07
CA GLY A 451 1.91 -2.85 33.79
C GLY A 451 2.09 -4.26 33.18
N PRO A 452 2.08 -5.34 34.00
CA PRO A 452 2.40 -6.69 33.53
C PRO A 452 1.30 -7.29 32.65
N ALA A 453 1.73 -8.14 31.69
CA ALA A 453 0.90 -8.85 30.73
C ALA A 453 -0.27 -9.60 31.40
N VAL A 454 -1.48 -9.38 30.89
CA VAL A 454 -2.68 -10.13 31.26
C VAL A 454 -2.72 -11.44 30.45
N PRO A 455 -2.96 -12.61 31.08
CA PRO A 455 -2.99 -13.88 30.34
C PRO A 455 -4.24 -13.98 29.46
N ALA A 456 -4.03 -14.48 28.23
CA ALA A 456 -5.05 -14.69 27.22
C ALA A 456 -6.21 -15.54 27.75
N GLY A 457 -7.41 -14.95 27.81
CA GLY A 457 -8.65 -15.66 28.10
C GLY A 457 -9.07 -16.50 26.87
N ARG A 458 -9.46 -17.75 27.13
CA ARG A 458 -10.00 -18.68 26.16
C ARG A 458 -11.27 -18.09 25.52
N SER A 459 -11.30 -18.02 24.19
CA SER A 459 -12.54 -17.83 23.45
C SER A 459 -13.29 -19.18 23.40
N ASP A 460 -14.46 -19.24 24.02
CA ASP A 460 -15.36 -20.37 23.90
C ASP A 460 -16.01 -20.35 22.49
N PHE A 461 -15.62 -21.30 21.67
CA PHE A 461 -16.34 -21.58 20.42
C PHE A 461 -17.71 -22.18 20.77
N VAL A 462 -18.77 -21.51 20.35
CA VAL A 462 -20.13 -22.07 20.38
C VAL A 462 -20.23 -23.15 19.30
N SER A 463 -20.38 -24.41 19.73
CA SER A 463 -20.69 -25.53 18.84
C SER A 463 -22.11 -25.39 18.30
N LEU A 464 -22.24 -25.35 16.98
CA LEU A 464 -23.54 -25.51 16.31
C LEU A 464 -24.00 -26.96 16.44
N GLU A 465 -24.97 -27.20 17.27
CA GLU A 465 -25.67 -28.50 17.32
C GLU A 465 -26.48 -28.72 16.02
N THR A 466 -26.29 -29.90 15.45
CA THR A 466 -27.01 -30.40 14.28
C THR A 466 -28.47 -30.61 14.62
N VAL A 467 -29.37 -29.82 14.04
CA VAL A 467 -30.81 -30.08 14.10
C VAL A 467 -31.13 -31.23 13.16
N THR A 468 -31.37 -32.42 13.71
CA THR A 468 -31.97 -33.54 12.99
C THR A 468 -33.50 -33.36 12.97
N THR A 469 -34.03 -33.06 11.80
CA THR A 469 -35.49 -33.15 11.55
C THR A 469 -35.89 -34.62 11.40
N ARG A 470 -36.72 -35.11 12.29
CA ARG A 470 -37.53 -36.31 12.09
C ARG A 470 -38.86 -35.86 11.51
N GLY A 471 -39.29 -36.54 10.46
CA GLY A 471 -40.62 -36.45 9.89
C GLY A 471 -40.59 -36.97 8.47
#